data_8492040687f495103db2e8e828ddcf68
#
_entry.id   8492040687f495103db2e8e828ddcf68
#
_cell.length_a   1.000
_cell.length_b   1.000
_cell.length_c   1.000
_cell.angle_alpha   90.00
_cell.angle_beta   90.00
_cell.angle_gamma   90.00
#
_symmetry.space_group_name_H-M   'P 1'
#
loop_
_entity.id
_entity.type
_entity.pdbx_description
1 polymer ?
#
loop_
_entity_poly.entity_id
_entity_poly.type
_entity_poly.pdbx_seq_one_letter_code
_entity_poly.pdbx_strand_id
1 'polypeptide(L)'
;MNTHTQPNENPAFDAVVLLGRALIAYLFIPGGFGKLMGFSRTVGYIASQGVPMPEVAAAIAIGCELGLGLLLLFGWQTRWAALGLALFVAVITPIFHGFWHAPDAARAMQKINFDKNLAVVGGLLVLATVGAGRWSIDREPIPGPREDSAPGRQRVTA
;
A
#
# COMPACT_ATOMS: atom_id res chain seq x y z
N MET A 1 -12.00 8.13 40.51
CA MET A 1 -12.93 7.88 39.40
C MET A 1 -12.09 7.93 38.12
N ASN A 2 -11.64 6.76 37.64
CA ASN A 2 -10.82 6.69 36.41
C ASN A 2 -11.77 6.79 35.21
N THR A 3 -11.82 7.94 34.59
CA THR A 3 -12.42 8.08 33.26
C THR A 3 -11.48 7.42 32.26
N HIS A 4 -11.70 6.14 32.00
CA HIS A 4 -11.16 5.48 30.81
C HIS A 4 -11.75 6.23 29.61
N THR A 5 -10.96 7.07 28.96
CA THR A 5 -11.26 7.58 27.63
C THR A 5 -11.38 6.37 26.71
N GLN A 6 -12.61 6.01 26.36
CA GLN A 6 -12.88 4.95 25.37
C GLN A 6 -12.21 5.38 24.06
N PRO A 7 -11.49 4.47 23.38
CA PRO A 7 -11.00 4.76 22.04
C PRO A 7 -12.17 5.20 21.17
N ASN A 8 -11.99 6.26 20.41
CA ASN A 8 -13.05 6.83 19.56
C ASN A 8 -13.53 5.75 18.56
N GLU A 9 -14.65 5.09 18.92
CA GLU A 9 -15.22 4.00 18.13
C GLU A 9 -16.02 4.61 16.97
N ASN A 10 -15.33 4.95 15.87
CA ASN A 10 -16.00 5.39 14.66
C ASN A 10 -16.04 4.25 13.63
N PRO A 11 -17.12 3.47 13.56
CA PRO A 11 -17.23 2.35 12.64
C PRO A 11 -17.18 2.77 11.16
N ALA A 12 -17.56 4.01 10.85
CA ALA A 12 -17.46 4.53 9.49
C ALA A 12 -16.00 4.68 9.06
N PHE A 13 -15.12 5.06 9.99
CA PHE A 13 -13.69 5.18 9.70
C PHE A 13 -13.03 3.80 9.50
N ASP A 14 -13.38 2.82 10.32
CA ASP A 14 -12.92 1.43 10.14
C ASP A 14 -13.37 0.84 8.80
N ALA A 15 -14.60 1.16 8.38
CA ALA A 15 -15.13 0.75 7.07
C ALA A 15 -14.36 1.39 5.91
N VAL A 16 -14.00 2.66 5.99
CA VAL A 16 -13.21 3.36 4.97
C VAL A 16 -11.80 2.76 4.87
N VAL A 17 -11.15 2.47 6.01
CA VAL A 17 -9.83 1.83 6.02
C VAL A 17 -9.89 0.43 5.43
N LEU A 18 -10.90 -0.38 5.80
CA LEU A 18 -11.11 -1.71 5.21
C LEU A 18 -11.31 -1.62 3.69
N LEU A 19 -12.16 -0.71 3.23
CA LEU A 19 -12.41 -0.51 1.80
C LEU A 19 -11.12 -0.09 1.08
N GLY A 20 -10.37 0.86 1.62
CA GLY A 20 -9.09 1.30 1.06
C GLY A 20 -8.09 0.14 0.91
N ARG A 21 -7.93 -0.69 1.94
CA ARG A 21 -7.09 -1.89 1.89
C ARG A 21 -7.56 -2.87 0.80
N ALA A 22 -8.88 -3.14 0.75
CA ALA A 22 -9.45 -4.06 -0.22
C ALA A 22 -9.23 -3.58 -1.66
N LEU A 23 -9.42 -2.29 -1.93
CA LEU A 23 -9.19 -1.70 -3.25
C LEU A 23 -7.71 -1.75 -3.66
N ILE A 24 -6.78 -1.48 -2.73
CA ILE A 24 -5.35 -1.61 -3.00
C ILE A 24 -4.99 -3.07 -3.23
N ALA A 25 -5.44 -3.99 -2.37
CA ALA A 25 -5.20 -5.43 -2.53
C ALA A 25 -5.76 -5.98 -3.84
N TYR A 26 -6.90 -5.49 -4.29
CA TYR A 26 -7.51 -5.83 -5.58
C TYR A 26 -6.62 -5.44 -6.78
N LEU A 27 -5.80 -4.42 -6.66
CA LEU A 27 -4.83 -4.08 -7.71
C LEU A 27 -3.70 -5.11 -7.78
N PHE A 28 -3.18 -5.55 -6.63
CA PHE A 28 -1.97 -6.37 -6.56
C PHE A 28 -2.25 -7.88 -6.69
N ILE A 29 -3.26 -8.40 -6.00
CA ILE A 29 -3.51 -9.84 -5.97
C ILE A 29 -3.79 -10.44 -7.36
N PRO A 30 -4.71 -9.89 -8.18
CA PRO A 30 -4.92 -10.39 -9.53
C PRO A 30 -3.70 -10.21 -10.43
N GLY A 31 -2.96 -9.11 -10.26
CA GLY A 31 -1.70 -8.86 -10.99
C GLY A 31 -0.65 -9.92 -10.70
N GLY A 32 -0.39 -10.19 -9.43
CA GLY A 32 0.55 -11.22 -9.01
C GLY A 32 0.10 -12.63 -9.41
N PHE A 33 -1.19 -12.95 -9.29
CA PHE A 33 -1.73 -14.23 -9.74
C PHE A 33 -1.59 -14.41 -11.26
N GLY A 34 -1.88 -13.38 -12.05
CA GLY A 34 -1.68 -13.40 -13.50
C GLY A 34 -0.21 -13.63 -13.89
N LYS A 35 0.74 -13.02 -13.15
CA LYS A 35 2.18 -13.23 -13.35
C LYS A 35 2.60 -14.66 -12.98
N LEU A 36 2.03 -15.22 -11.92
CA LEU A 36 2.28 -16.60 -11.51
C LEU A 36 1.80 -17.58 -12.57
N MET A 37 0.58 -17.44 -13.06
CA MET A 37 0.01 -18.30 -14.11
C MET A 37 0.74 -18.14 -15.45
N GLY A 38 1.23 -16.94 -15.76
CA GLY A 38 1.99 -16.63 -16.98
C GLY A 38 3.48 -16.44 -16.72
N PHE A 39 4.13 -17.24 -15.86
CA PHE A 39 5.50 -17.01 -15.40
C PHE A 39 6.49 -16.79 -16.54
N SER A 40 6.52 -17.68 -17.54
CA SER A 40 7.44 -17.56 -18.69
C SER A 40 7.21 -16.27 -19.48
N ARG A 41 5.95 -15.84 -19.64
CA ARG A 41 5.62 -14.56 -20.30
C ARG A 41 6.11 -13.38 -19.48
N THR A 42 5.94 -13.44 -18.16
CA THR A 42 6.42 -12.42 -17.23
C THR A 42 7.94 -12.29 -17.29
N VAL A 43 8.65 -13.40 -17.27
CA VAL A 43 10.12 -13.45 -17.43
C VAL A 43 10.54 -12.81 -18.76
N GLY A 44 9.92 -13.21 -19.86
CA GLY A 44 10.20 -12.64 -21.19
C GLY A 44 9.97 -11.11 -21.24
N TYR A 45 8.90 -10.63 -20.64
CA TYR A 45 8.64 -9.20 -20.56
C TYR A 45 9.69 -8.45 -19.72
N ILE A 46 10.06 -8.99 -18.56
CA ILE A 46 11.08 -8.39 -17.69
C ILE A 46 12.45 -8.36 -18.41
N ALA A 47 12.81 -9.43 -19.08
CA ALA A 47 14.03 -9.51 -19.88
C ALA A 47 14.06 -8.46 -21.01
N SER A 48 12.92 -8.22 -21.67
CA SER A 48 12.81 -7.21 -22.72
C SER A 48 13.01 -5.77 -22.24
N GLN A 49 12.87 -5.53 -20.93
CA GLN A 49 13.16 -4.25 -20.30
C GLN A 49 14.62 -4.12 -19.82
N GLY A 50 15.48 -5.09 -20.15
CA GLY A 50 16.90 -5.07 -19.77
C GLY A 50 17.17 -5.33 -18.28
N VAL A 51 16.20 -5.86 -17.55
CA VAL A 51 16.36 -6.19 -16.12
C VAL A 51 17.21 -7.46 -15.99
N PRO A 52 18.30 -7.44 -15.21
CA PRO A 52 19.13 -8.63 -14.99
C PRO A 52 18.37 -9.69 -14.17
N MET A 53 18.70 -10.96 -14.37
CA MET A 53 18.08 -12.11 -13.69
C MET A 53 16.54 -12.06 -13.71
N PRO A 54 15.91 -12.06 -14.91
CA PRO A 54 14.49 -11.81 -15.06
C PRO A 54 13.60 -12.83 -14.34
N GLU A 55 14.06 -14.07 -14.17
CA GLU A 55 13.36 -15.11 -13.39
C GLU A 55 13.26 -14.74 -11.91
N VAL A 56 14.37 -14.26 -11.34
CA VAL A 56 14.42 -13.81 -9.94
C VAL A 56 13.55 -12.57 -9.76
N ALA A 57 13.64 -11.62 -10.69
CA ALA A 57 12.81 -10.42 -10.66
C ALA A 57 11.30 -10.76 -10.77
N ALA A 58 10.93 -11.74 -11.61
CA ALA A 58 9.56 -12.24 -11.72
C ALA A 58 9.08 -12.87 -10.40
N ALA A 59 9.92 -13.73 -9.78
CA ALA A 59 9.58 -14.34 -8.50
C ALA A 59 9.40 -13.31 -7.38
N ILE A 60 10.28 -12.31 -7.31
CA ILE A 60 10.15 -11.17 -6.36
C ILE A 60 8.86 -10.40 -6.61
N ALA A 61 8.54 -10.07 -7.86
CA ALA A 61 7.31 -9.35 -8.20
C ALA A 61 6.06 -10.12 -7.77
N ILE A 62 6.00 -11.41 -8.06
CA ILE A 62 4.91 -12.30 -7.64
C ILE A 62 4.82 -12.35 -6.11
N GLY A 63 5.94 -12.54 -5.42
CA GLY A 63 5.98 -12.57 -3.95
C GLY A 63 5.51 -11.27 -3.32
N CYS A 64 5.93 -10.12 -3.85
CA CYS A 64 5.47 -8.81 -3.39
C CYS A 64 3.97 -8.63 -3.65
N GLU A 65 3.52 -8.86 -4.88
CA GLU A 65 2.13 -8.58 -5.25
C GLU A 65 1.14 -9.54 -4.58
N LEU A 66 1.41 -10.84 -4.56
CA LEU A 66 0.54 -11.81 -3.87
C LEU A 66 0.74 -11.77 -2.35
N GLY A 67 1.98 -11.86 -1.89
CA GLY A 67 2.26 -11.95 -0.46
C GLY A 67 1.84 -10.70 0.29
N LEU A 68 2.41 -9.54 -0.07
CA LEU A 68 2.07 -8.28 0.60
C LEU A 68 0.63 -7.83 0.31
N GLY A 69 0.10 -8.13 -0.89
CA GLY A 69 -1.30 -7.87 -1.23
C GLY A 69 -2.28 -8.64 -0.34
N LEU A 70 -2.02 -9.92 -0.07
CA LEU A 70 -2.80 -10.73 0.87
C LEU A 70 -2.67 -10.23 2.32
N LEU A 71 -1.47 -9.83 2.74
CA LEU A 71 -1.27 -9.21 4.06
C LEU A 71 -2.13 -7.95 4.21
N LEU A 72 -2.18 -7.09 3.19
CA LEU A 72 -3.05 -5.92 3.18
C LEU A 72 -4.53 -6.30 3.25
N LEU A 73 -4.96 -7.28 2.45
CA LEU A 73 -6.37 -7.68 2.40
C LEU A 73 -6.86 -8.15 3.77
N PHE A 74 -6.11 -9.02 4.42
CA PHE A 74 -6.47 -9.56 5.74
C PHE A 74 -6.15 -8.59 6.89
N GLY A 75 -5.36 -7.55 6.63
CA GLY A 75 -4.94 -6.60 7.65
C GLY A 75 -3.98 -7.21 8.65
N TRP A 76 -3.00 -7.97 8.16
CA TRP A 76 -1.92 -8.54 8.96
C TRP A 76 -0.59 -7.88 8.62
N GLN A 77 0.11 -7.38 9.63
CA GLN A 77 1.35 -6.60 9.44
C GLN A 77 1.18 -5.45 8.42
N THR A 78 0.00 -4.82 8.46
CA THR A 78 -0.48 -3.89 7.41
C THR A 78 0.51 -2.77 7.13
N ARG A 79 1.13 -2.20 8.17
CA ARG A 79 2.09 -1.10 8.01
C ARG A 79 3.31 -1.54 7.21
N TRP A 80 3.87 -2.70 7.54
CA TRP A 80 5.04 -3.24 6.85
C TRP A 80 4.70 -3.71 5.43
N ALA A 81 3.54 -4.33 5.24
CA ALA A 81 3.06 -4.72 3.92
C ALA A 81 2.85 -3.49 3.01
N ALA A 82 2.27 -2.42 3.54
CA ALA A 82 2.08 -1.17 2.80
C ALA A 82 3.41 -0.51 2.44
N LEU A 83 4.37 -0.44 3.36
CA LEU A 83 5.71 0.09 3.07
C LEU A 83 6.46 -0.77 2.04
N GLY A 84 6.38 -2.10 2.17
CA GLY A 84 6.99 -3.02 1.20
C GLY A 84 6.42 -2.86 -0.21
N LEU A 85 5.08 -2.76 -0.34
CA LEU A 85 4.45 -2.50 -1.63
C LEU A 85 4.75 -1.10 -2.16
N ALA A 86 4.80 -0.08 -1.30
CA ALA A 86 5.17 1.28 -1.72
C ALA A 86 6.57 1.32 -2.30
N LEU A 87 7.54 0.69 -1.63
CA LEU A 87 8.90 0.57 -2.12
C LEU A 87 8.96 -0.22 -3.43
N PHE A 88 8.29 -1.37 -3.50
CA PHE A 88 8.22 -2.19 -4.70
C PHE A 88 7.68 -1.39 -5.89
N VAL A 89 6.53 -0.73 -5.75
CA VAL A 89 5.92 0.08 -6.82
C VAL A 89 6.82 1.26 -7.20
N ALA A 90 7.44 1.95 -6.23
CA ALA A 90 8.36 3.05 -6.50
C ALA A 90 9.56 2.60 -7.34
N VAL A 91 10.10 1.41 -7.08
CA VAL A 91 11.23 0.85 -7.83
C VAL A 91 10.84 0.41 -9.23
N ILE A 92 9.73 -0.31 -9.39
CA ILE A 92 9.33 -0.83 -10.71
C ILE A 92 8.78 0.26 -11.63
N THR A 93 8.23 1.34 -11.09
CA THR A 93 7.57 2.38 -11.91
C THR A 93 8.49 3.02 -12.94
N PRO A 94 9.69 3.52 -12.60
CA PRO A 94 10.59 4.09 -13.61
C PRO A 94 11.13 3.03 -14.60
N ILE A 95 11.24 1.77 -14.18
CA ILE A 95 11.75 0.68 -15.03
C ILE A 95 10.73 0.32 -16.12
N PHE A 96 9.46 0.11 -15.73
CA PHE A 96 8.43 -0.41 -16.63
C PHE A 96 7.52 0.68 -17.24
N HIS A 97 7.52 1.89 -16.67
CA HIS A 97 6.67 3.00 -17.08
C HIS A 97 7.43 4.31 -17.29
N GLY A 98 8.74 4.23 -17.59
CA GLY A 98 9.59 5.38 -17.93
C GLY A 98 9.17 6.03 -19.24
N PHE A 99 8.15 6.89 -19.20
CA PHE A 99 7.54 7.52 -20.37
C PHE A 99 8.50 8.42 -21.17
N TRP A 100 9.59 8.87 -20.57
CA TRP A 100 10.61 9.70 -21.20
C TRP A 100 11.44 8.95 -22.27
N HIS A 101 11.49 7.62 -22.22
CA HIS A 101 12.14 6.78 -23.22
C HIS A 101 11.13 6.08 -24.15
N ALA A 102 9.84 6.25 -23.90
CA ALA A 102 8.81 5.56 -24.68
C ALA A 102 8.64 6.18 -26.08
N PRO A 103 8.38 5.34 -27.11
CA PRO A 103 7.97 5.83 -28.42
C PRO A 103 6.72 6.72 -28.32
N ASP A 104 6.58 7.69 -29.25
CA ASP A 104 5.47 8.67 -29.21
C ASP A 104 4.09 8.01 -29.10
N ALA A 105 3.87 6.92 -29.81
CA ALA A 105 2.61 6.17 -29.77
C ALA A 105 2.29 5.56 -28.40
N ALA A 106 3.28 5.24 -27.58
CA ALA A 106 3.11 4.64 -26.26
C ALA A 106 3.27 5.63 -25.08
N ARG A 107 3.86 6.82 -25.34
CA ARG A 107 4.26 7.79 -24.31
C ARG A 107 3.12 8.22 -23.41
N ALA A 108 1.96 8.51 -23.98
CA ALA A 108 0.80 8.95 -23.20
C ALA A 108 0.32 7.85 -22.24
N MET A 109 0.25 6.60 -22.70
CA MET A 109 -0.16 5.45 -21.86
C MET A 109 0.86 5.16 -20.75
N GLN A 110 2.17 5.22 -21.07
CA GLN A 110 3.22 5.04 -20.07
C GLN A 110 3.18 6.14 -19.01
N LYS A 111 2.93 7.38 -19.40
CA LYS A 111 2.76 8.49 -18.45
C LYS A 111 1.56 8.26 -17.52
N ILE A 112 0.42 7.83 -18.05
CA ILE A 112 -0.76 7.49 -17.23
C ILE A 112 -0.44 6.40 -16.22
N ASN A 113 0.27 5.35 -16.65
CA ASN A 113 0.67 4.26 -15.74
C ASN A 113 1.66 4.73 -14.68
N PHE A 114 2.61 5.59 -15.03
CA PHE A 114 3.54 6.20 -14.09
C PHE A 114 2.79 7.02 -13.02
N ASP A 115 1.93 7.96 -13.46
CA ASP A 115 1.17 8.83 -12.56
C ASP A 115 0.23 8.01 -11.64
N LYS A 116 -0.42 6.99 -12.18
CA LYS A 116 -1.26 6.05 -11.41
C LYS A 116 -0.46 5.32 -10.33
N ASN A 117 0.71 4.81 -10.66
CA ASN A 117 1.56 4.14 -9.70
C ASN A 117 2.06 5.10 -8.61
N LEU A 118 2.34 6.35 -8.95
CA LEU A 118 2.70 7.37 -7.96
C LEU A 118 1.55 7.63 -6.98
N ALA A 119 0.30 7.68 -7.48
CA ALA A 119 -0.88 7.81 -6.62
C ALA A 119 -1.07 6.58 -5.70
N VAL A 120 -0.79 5.37 -6.22
CA VAL A 120 -0.81 4.12 -5.41
C VAL A 120 0.24 4.17 -4.31
N VAL A 121 1.47 4.62 -4.61
CA VAL A 121 2.52 4.82 -3.58
C VAL A 121 2.03 5.78 -2.50
N GLY A 122 1.42 6.92 -2.89
CA GLY A 122 0.83 7.86 -1.93
C GLY A 122 -0.22 7.21 -1.03
N GLY A 123 -1.14 6.46 -1.59
CA GLY A 123 -2.16 5.71 -0.83
C GLY A 123 -1.57 4.68 0.13
N LEU A 124 -0.53 3.95 -0.30
CA LEU A 124 0.19 2.98 0.54
C LEU A 124 0.93 3.65 1.70
N LEU A 125 1.55 4.82 1.49
CA LEU A 125 2.22 5.58 2.54
C LEU A 125 1.20 6.07 3.59
N VAL A 126 0.04 6.57 3.15
CA VAL A 126 -1.05 6.94 4.06
C VAL A 126 -1.51 5.72 4.86
N LEU A 127 -1.73 4.58 4.20
CA LEU A 127 -2.14 3.34 4.87
C LEU A 127 -1.09 2.85 5.88
N ALA A 128 0.20 2.99 5.57
CA ALA A 128 1.28 2.66 6.50
C ALA A 128 1.26 3.51 7.78
N THR A 129 0.80 4.76 7.71
CA THR A 129 0.65 5.62 8.90
C THR A 129 -0.63 5.34 9.67
N VAL A 130 -1.75 5.12 8.99
CA VAL A 130 -3.05 4.85 9.58
C VAL A 130 -3.09 3.45 10.23
N GLY A 131 -2.52 2.45 9.57
CA GLY A 131 -2.56 1.04 10.00
C GLY A 131 -3.80 0.29 9.48
N ALA A 132 -4.03 -0.89 10.05
CA ALA A 132 -5.03 -1.83 9.57
C ALA A 132 -6.48 -1.48 9.89
N GLY A 133 -6.71 -0.66 10.93
CA GLY A 133 -8.02 -0.47 11.53
C GLY A 133 -8.50 -1.68 12.34
N ARG A 134 -9.62 -1.55 13.01
CA ARG A 134 -10.16 -2.60 13.90
C ARG A 134 -10.68 -3.84 13.15
N TRP A 135 -11.16 -3.65 11.92
CA TRP A 135 -11.66 -4.75 11.06
C TRP A 135 -10.52 -5.42 10.31
N SER A 136 -9.58 -6.01 11.07
CA SER A 136 -8.34 -6.59 10.59
C SER A 136 -7.84 -7.68 11.55
N ILE A 137 -6.88 -8.48 11.11
CA ILE A 137 -6.19 -9.44 11.99
C ILE A 137 -5.36 -8.69 13.05
N ASP A 138 -4.72 -7.58 12.67
CA ASP A 138 -3.91 -6.77 13.60
C ASP A 138 -4.77 -6.10 14.69
N ARG A 139 -6.07 -5.85 14.41
CA ARG A 139 -7.00 -5.17 15.32
C ARG A 139 -6.44 -3.87 15.90
N GLU A 140 -5.61 -3.18 15.13
CA GLU A 140 -5.00 -1.92 15.57
C GLU A 140 -6.06 -0.81 15.66
N PRO A 141 -6.19 -0.14 16.81
CA PRO A 141 -6.99 1.07 16.88
C PRO A 141 -6.33 2.17 16.03
N ILE A 142 -7.16 2.89 15.28
CA ILE A 142 -6.67 4.00 14.46
C ILE A 142 -6.23 5.12 15.41
N PRO A 143 -5.06 5.75 15.19
CA PRO A 143 -4.62 6.87 15.99
C PRO A 143 -5.67 7.99 15.91
N GLY A 144 -6.33 8.28 17.04
CA GLY A 144 -7.20 9.46 17.16
C GLY A 144 -6.40 10.76 17.03
N PRO A 145 -7.10 11.91 16.83
CA PRO A 145 -6.45 13.21 16.97
C PRO A 145 -5.74 13.26 18.33
N ARG A 146 -4.47 13.65 18.34
CA ARG A 146 -3.80 13.95 19.61
C ARG A 146 -4.60 15.06 20.28
N GLU A 147 -5.19 14.78 21.43
CA GLU A 147 -5.62 15.83 22.33
C GLU A 147 -4.34 16.53 22.81
N ASP A 148 -3.89 17.49 22.04
CA ASP A 148 -2.84 18.40 22.47
C ASP A 148 -3.36 19.04 23.76
N SER A 149 -2.67 18.74 24.83
CA SER A 149 -2.79 19.23 26.18
C SER A 149 -3.45 20.61 26.18
N ALA A 150 -4.70 20.68 26.65
CA ALA A 150 -5.34 21.94 26.93
C ALA A 150 -4.41 22.73 27.88
N PRO A 151 -3.98 23.93 27.51
CA PRO A 151 -3.08 24.70 28.36
C PRO A 151 -3.78 25.01 29.69
N GLY A 152 -3.25 24.43 30.75
CA GLY A 152 -3.37 24.99 32.09
C GLY A 152 -4.75 25.02 32.71
N ARG A 153 -5.26 23.92 33.26
CA ARG A 153 -6.05 24.01 34.49
C ARG A 153 -5.09 24.34 35.65
N GLN A 154 -4.83 25.62 35.86
CA GLN A 154 -4.27 26.10 37.13
C GLN A 154 -5.17 25.61 38.25
N ARG A 155 -4.63 24.75 39.12
CA ARG A 155 -5.27 24.46 40.41
C ARG A 155 -5.31 25.75 41.19
N VAL A 156 -6.50 26.34 41.29
CA VAL A 156 -6.75 27.36 42.31
C VAL A 156 -6.82 26.60 43.64
N THR A 157 -5.74 26.62 44.39
CA THR A 157 -5.76 26.25 45.83
C THR A 157 -6.31 27.43 46.60
N ALA A 158 -7.48 27.26 47.15
CA ALA A 158 -8.03 28.11 48.22
C ALA A 158 -7.54 27.58 49.57
#